data_81261077b08b706a2892ff960a22b4bf
#
_entry.id   81261077b08b706a2892ff960a22b4bf
#
_cell.length_a   1.000
_cell.length_b   1.000
_cell.length_c   1.000
_cell.angle_alpha   90.00
_cell.angle_beta   90.00
_cell.angle_gamma   90.00
#
_symmetry.space_group_name_H-M   'P 1'
#
loop_
_entity.id
_entity.type
_entity.pdbx_description
1 polymer ?
#
loop_
_entity_poly.entity_id
_entity_poly.type
_entity_poly.pdbx_seq_one_letter_code
_entity_poly.pdbx_strand_id
1 'polypeptide(L)'
;IQPSGRAANDLRTTLVPLRQNNVMQAMMATGAIPYVLEGVRDIPGAPRGLYWDGGMTDYHFDMDFHAGDGLVLYPHFSSEVIPGWFDKPLSWRQVHAHHFDRVVLVTPSKEFVASLPNGKIPDRKDFETLAADERVRCWREVLQASERLAEDFSQLVDSGIGLDRIRPFSERDR
;
A
#
# COMPACT_ATOMS: atom_id res chain seq x y z
N ILE A 1 0.08 17.41 -8.59
CA ILE A 1 -0.11 17.02 -7.17
C ILE A 1 1.24 17.30 -6.52
N GLN A 2 1.31 18.25 -5.60
CA GLN A 2 2.50 18.43 -4.78
C GLN A 2 2.56 17.26 -3.79
N PRO A 3 3.69 16.58 -3.64
CA PRO A 3 3.85 15.62 -2.58
C PRO A 3 3.76 16.38 -1.25
N SER A 4 2.68 16.17 -0.56
CA SER A 4 2.48 16.64 0.81
C SER A 4 2.61 15.41 1.68
N GLY A 5 3.75 15.19 2.24
CA GLY A 5 3.98 14.03 3.08
C GLY A 5 5.41 13.97 3.58
N ARG A 6 5.67 13.00 4.38
CA ARG A 6 6.97 12.76 5.01
C ARG A 6 8.10 12.69 3.98
N ALA A 7 7.89 12.03 2.85
CA ALA A 7 8.88 11.91 1.79
C ALA A 7 9.34 13.27 1.23
N ALA A 8 8.51 14.29 1.24
CA ALA A 8 8.87 15.63 0.80
C ALA A 8 9.73 16.40 1.82
N ASN A 9 9.61 16.10 3.10
CA ASN A 9 10.23 16.85 4.20
C ASN A 9 11.39 16.11 4.86
N ASP A 10 11.32 14.78 4.93
CA ASP A 10 12.32 13.95 5.62
C ASP A 10 13.52 13.62 4.72
N LEU A 11 13.32 13.63 3.41
CA LEU A 11 14.35 13.32 2.43
C LEU A 11 14.57 14.51 1.52
N ARG A 12 15.80 14.64 1.01
CA ARG A 12 16.12 15.65 0.01
C ARG A 12 15.37 15.34 -1.29
N THR A 13 14.19 15.94 -1.44
CA THR A 13 13.28 15.71 -2.55
C THR A 13 13.47 16.74 -3.65
N THR A 14 13.53 16.28 -4.90
CA THR A 14 13.56 17.12 -6.10
C THR A 14 12.34 16.83 -6.94
N LEU A 15 11.52 17.86 -7.18
CA LEU A 15 10.35 17.76 -8.05
C LEU A 15 10.77 17.91 -9.52
N VAL A 16 10.42 16.94 -10.33
CA VAL A 16 10.70 16.92 -11.76
C VAL A 16 9.39 16.80 -12.54
N PRO A 17 9.07 17.72 -13.44
CA PRO A 17 7.86 17.63 -14.25
C PRO A 17 7.90 16.41 -15.17
N LEU A 18 6.82 15.63 -15.21
CA LEU A 18 6.67 14.56 -16.19
C LEU A 18 6.46 15.18 -17.59
N ARG A 19 7.21 14.67 -18.55
CA ARG A 19 7.20 15.09 -19.97
C ARG A 19 7.24 13.83 -20.85
N GLN A 20 6.93 14.00 -22.12
CA GLN A 20 6.95 12.91 -23.09
C GLN A 20 8.31 12.20 -23.17
N ASN A 21 9.41 12.91 -22.95
CA ASN A 21 10.75 12.38 -23.03
C ASN A 21 11.27 11.71 -21.74
N ASN A 22 10.52 11.75 -20.62
CA ASN A 22 10.93 11.14 -19.36
C ASN A 22 9.88 10.29 -18.68
N VAL A 23 8.60 10.38 -19.09
CA VAL A 23 7.50 9.67 -18.41
C VAL A 23 7.70 8.15 -18.37
N MET A 24 8.18 7.56 -19.48
CA MET A 24 8.40 6.11 -19.53
C MET A 24 9.49 5.67 -18.54
N GLN A 25 10.62 6.36 -18.52
CA GLN A 25 11.70 6.05 -17.59
C GLN A 25 11.29 6.30 -16.13
N ALA A 26 10.52 7.35 -15.86
CA ALA A 26 9.99 7.61 -14.53
C ALA A 26 9.02 6.51 -14.08
N MET A 27 8.14 6.03 -14.97
CA MET A 27 7.26 4.89 -14.69
C MET A 27 8.01 3.59 -14.47
N MET A 28 9.05 3.32 -15.26
CA MET A 28 9.89 2.14 -15.05
C MET A 28 10.66 2.23 -13.74
N ALA A 29 11.16 3.41 -13.39
CA ALA A 29 11.91 3.61 -12.15
C ALA A 29 11.03 3.37 -10.91
N THR A 30 9.77 3.83 -10.93
CA THR A 30 8.86 3.64 -9.78
C THR A 30 8.45 2.18 -9.55
N GLY A 31 8.70 1.29 -10.52
CA GLY A 31 8.50 -0.15 -10.37
C GLY A 31 9.81 -0.96 -10.31
N ALA A 32 10.97 -0.29 -10.31
CA ALA A 32 12.28 -0.95 -10.29
C ALA A 32 12.65 -1.39 -8.87
N ILE A 33 12.07 -2.52 -8.42
CA ILE A 33 12.31 -3.07 -7.09
C ILE A 33 13.77 -3.51 -6.97
N PRO A 34 14.52 -3.02 -5.97
CA PRO A 34 15.92 -3.43 -5.74
C PRO A 34 16.05 -4.95 -5.61
N TYR A 35 17.11 -5.50 -6.16
CA TYR A 35 17.43 -6.94 -6.22
C TYR A 35 16.52 -7.78 -7.13
N VAL A 36 15.45 -7.21 -7.69
CA VAL A 36 14.52 -7.90 -8.60
C VAL A 36 14.63 -7.37 -10.01
N LEU A 37 14.71 -6.06 -10.17
CA LEU A 37 14.83 -5.38 -11.46
C LEU A 37 16.06 -4.49 -11.49
N GLU A 38 16.48 -4.05 -12.66
CA GLU A 38 17.54 -3.04 -12.81
C GLU A 38 16.96 -1.64 -12.54
N GLY A 39 17.70 -0.81 -11.82
CA GLY A 39 17.35 0.59 -11.62
C GLY A 39 17.50 1.39 -12.92
N VAL A 40 16.73 2.46 -13.05
CA VAL A 40 16.72 3.33 -14.23
C VAL A 40 17.76 4.44 -14.05
N ARG A 41 18.68 4.56 -15.02
CA ARG A 41 19.75 5.54 -14.96
C ARG A 41 19.39 6.83 -15.69
N ASP A 42 19.77 7.95 -15.08
CA ASP A 42 19.80 9.29 -15.70
C ASP A 42 18.48 9.68 -16.42
N ILE A 43 17.40 9.77 -15.66
CA ILE A 43 16.09 10.19 -16.18
C ILE A 43 16.17 11.63 -16.70
N PRO A 44 15.72 11.93 -17.94
CA PRO A 44 15.78 13.27 -18.53
C PRO A 44 15.09 14.33 -17.66
N GLY A 45 15.81 15.40 -17.37
CA GLY A 45 15.31 16.51 -16.54
C GLY A 45 15.42 16.28 -15.04
N ALA A 46 15.81 15.10 -14.62
CA ALA A 46 16.09 14.78 -13.22
C ALA A 46 17.62 14.85 -12.93
N PRO A 47 18.03 14.95 -11.65
CA PRO A 47 19.45 14.83 -11.29
C PRO A 47 20.07 13.55 -11.85
N ARG A 48 21.36 13.58 -12.20
CA ARG A 48 22.05 12.37 -12.66
C ARG A 48 22.14 11.33 -11.54
N GLY A 49 21.85 10.08 -11.86
CA GLY A 49 21.90 9.01 -10.87
C GLY A 49 21.16 7.75 -11.29
N LEU A 50 21.09 6.80 -10.37
CA LEU A 50 20.34 5.56 -10.50
C LEU A 50 19.05 5.68 -9.69
N TYR A 51 17.92 5.42 -10.33
CA TYR A 51 16.58 5.57 -9.77
C TYR A 51 15.95 4.20 -9.53
N TRP A 52 15.33 4.06 -8.39
CA TRP A 52 14.69 2.83 -7.92
C TRP A 52 13.23 3.08 -7.54
N ASP A 53 12.54 2.00 -7.20
CA ASP A 53 11.16 2.01 -6.73
C ASP A 53 10.97 2.98 -5.54
N GLY A 54 9.94 3.82 -5.63
CA GLY A 54 9.58 4.75 -4.57
C GLY A 54 9.14 4.07 -3.27
N GLY A 55 8.66 2.82 -3.35
CA GLY A 55 8.30 2.04 -2.17
C GLY A 55 9.46 1.74 -1.22
N MET A 56 10.71 2.01 -1.62
CA MET A 56 11.84 1.96 -0.69
C MET A 56 11.66 2.92 0.49
N THR A 57 11.07 4.08 0.25
CA THR A 57 10.84 5.16 1.23
C THR A 57 9.38 5.41 1.54
N ASP A 58 8.49 5.11 0.59
CA ASP A 58 7.04 5.30 0.64
C ASP A 58 6.33 3.99 0.25
N TYR A 59 6.51 2.95 1.07
CA TYR A 59 5.94 1.63 0.80
C TYR A 59 4.44 1.61 1.02
N HIS A 60 3.98 2.12 2.16
CA HIS A 60 2.58 2.45 2.42
C HIS A 60 2.48 3.95 2.70
N PHE A 61 1.34 4.54 2.39
CA PHE A 61 1.17 5.98 2.57
C PHE A 61 1.16 6.38 4.05
N ASP A 62 2.23 7.03 4.48
CA ASP A 62 2.40 7.67 5.79
C ASP A 62 2.56 9.17 5.55
N MET A 63 1.45 9.88 5.30
CA MET A 63 1.44 11.28 4.92
C MET A 63 0.20 11.99 5.44
N ASP A 64 0.28 13.30 5.60
CA ASP A 64 -0.90 14.13 5.80
C ASP A 64 -1.69 14.20 4.49
N PHE A 65 -2.89 13.65 4.50
CA PHE A 65 -3.78 13.62 3.33
C PHE A 65 -4.51 14.95 3.11
N HIS A 66 -4.34 15.94 3.99
CA HIS A 66 -5.00 17.26 3.92
C HIS A 66 -6.53 17.16 3.69
N ALA A 67 -7.17 16.25 4.40
CA ALA A 67 -8.60 15.95 4.26
C ALA A 67 -9.53 17.12 4.67
N GLY A 68 -8.99 18.19 5.26
CA GLY A 68 -9.79 19.24 5.86
C GLY A 68 -10.73 18.68 6.94
N ASP A 69 -12.04 18.96 6.82
CA ASP A 69 -13.06 18.40 7.71
C ASP A 69 -13.58 17.02 7.28
N GLY A 70 -13.13 16.52 6.12
CA GLY A 70 -13.52 15.22 5.59
C GLY A 70 -12.75 14.05 6.21
N LEU A 71 -13.10 12.85 5.73
CA LEU A 71 -12.39 11.60 6.04
C LEU A 71 -11.74 11.06 4.76
N VAL A 72 -10.62 10.40 4.91
CA VAL A 72 -9.94 9.65 3.86
C VAL A 72 -10.20 8.17 4.05
N LEU A 73 -10.85 7.54 3.08
CA LEU A 73 -10.96 6.09 3.04
C LEU A 73 -9.65 5.50 2.50
N TYR A 74 -9.03 4.64 3.30
CA TYR A 74 -7.78 3.96 2.95
C TYR A 74 -7.97 2.44 2.96
N PRO A 75 -8.44 1.84 1.85
CA PRO A 75 -8.48 0.38 1.73
C PRO A 75 -7.06 -0.18 1.70
N HIS A 76 -6.81 -1.18 2.53
CA HIS A 76 -5.49 -1.78 2.62
C HIS A 76 -5.61 -3.29 2.87
N PHE A 77 -4.59 -4.06 2.49
CA PHE A 77 -4.59 -5.51 2.64
C PHE A 77 -4.18 -5.99 4.05
N SER A 78 -3.63 -5.09 4.86
CA SER A 78 -3.16 -5.38 6.22
C SER A 78 -3.51 -4.24 7.16
N SER A 79 -3.76 -4.53 8.42
CA SER A 79 -3.90 -3.53 9.48
C SER A 79 -2.57 -2.83 9.83
N GLU A 80 -1.44 -3.40 9.39
CA GLU A 80 -0.12 -2.80 9.57
C GLU A 80 0.22 -1.88 8.41
N VAL A 81 0.47 -0.61 8.70
CA VAL A 81 0.98 0.36 7.75
C VAL A 81 2.49 0.50 7.99
N ILE A 82 3.28 0.19 6.98
CA ILE A 82 4.75 0.15 7.04
C ILE A 82 5.30 1.30 6.19
N PRO A 83 6.08 2.25 6.77
CA PRO A 83 6.49 3.46 6.05
C PRO A 83 7.37 3.18 4.82
N GLY A 84 8.39 2.35 4.97
CA GLY A 84 9.34 2.00 3.91
C GLY A 84 9.51 0.50 3.75
N TRP A 85 9.88 0.07 2.54
CA TRP A 85 10.06 -1.36 2.27
C TRP A 85 11.13 -2.01 3.15
N PHE A 86 12.19 -1.26 3.47
CA PHE A 86 13.25 -1.72 4.37
C PHE A 86 12.85 -1.68 5.85
N ASP A 87 11.73 -1.03 6.18
CA ASP A 87 11.22 -0.97 7.55
C ASP A 87 10.46 -2.24 7.98
N LYS A 88 10.14 -3.13 7.04
CA LYS A 88 9.40 -4.38 7.31
C LYS A 88 9.93 -5.22 8.47
N PRO A 89 11.25 -5.45 8.62
CA PRO A 89 11.79 -6.19 9.74
C PRO A 89 11.95 -5.36 11.02
N LEU A 90 11.66 -4.06 10.98
CA LEU A 90 11.94 -3.12 12.05
C LEU A 90 10.65 -2.80 12.82
N SER A 91 10.31 -3.62 13.82
CA SER A 91 9.05 -3.49 14.58
C SER A 91 8.87 -2.13 15.28
N TRP A 92 9.97 -1.40 15.54
CA TRP A 92 9.95 -0.06 16.14
C TRP A 92 9.68 1.07 15.12
N ARG A 93 9.83 0.80 13.82
CA ARG A 93 9.53 1.76 12.76
C ARG A 93 8.03 1.77 12.53
N GLN A 94 7.39 2.84 12.97
CA GLN A 94 5.95 3.01 12.87
C GLN A 94 5.64 4.29 12.10
N VAL A 95 4.47 4.30 11.47
CA VAL A 95 3.91 5.50 10.85
C VAL A 95 3.54 6.53 11.92
N HIS A 96 3.40 7.78 11.50
CA HIS A 96 2.99 8.86 12.40
C HIS A 96 1.48 8.78 12.65
N ALA A 97 1.08 8.49 13.88
CA ALA A 97 -0.34 8.34 14.24
C ALA A 97 -1.19 9.56 13.81
N HIS A 98 -0.65 10.78 13.95
CA HIS A 98 -1.35 12.01 13.57
C HIS A 98 -1.67 12.13 12.08
N HIS A 99 -0.96 11.44 11.20
CA HIS A 99 -1.31 11.37 9.77
C HIS A 99 -2.62 10.61 9.54
N PHE A 100 -3.03 9.80 10.51
CA PHE A 100 -4.20 8.93 10.43
C PHE A 100 -5.41 9.48 11.19
N ASP A 101 -5.35 10.68 11.78
CA ASP A 101 -6.44 11.28 12.54
C ASP A 101 -7.76 11.41 11.73
N ARG A 102 -7.64 11.56 10.42
CA ARG A 102 -8.75 11.66 9.47
C ARG A 102 -8.82 10.48 8.51
N VAL A 103 -8.11 9.40 8.78
CA VAL A 103 -8.05 8.23 7.90
C VAL A 103 -8.88 7.09 8.47
N VAL A 104 -9.77 6.56 7.65
CA VAL A 104 -10.48 5.30 7.92
C VAL A 104 -9.76 4.20 7.17
N LEU A 105 -8.94 3.45 7.89
CA LEU A 105 -8.23 2.28 7.36
C LEU A 105 -9.17 1.09 7.34
N VAL A 106 -9.45 0.55 6.16
CA VAL A 106 -10.32 -0.62 5.97
C VAL A 106 -9.49 -1.80 5.51
N THR A 107 -9.53 -2.88 6.28
CA THR A 107 -8.71 -4.08 5.99
C THR A 107 -9.54 -5.36 6.15
N PRO A 108 -9.18 -6.44 5.43
CA PRO A 108 -9.78 -7.75 5.69
C PRO A 108 -9.43 -8.22 7.11
N SER A 109 -10.36 -8.89 7.77
CA SER A 109 -10.12 -9.45 9.10
C SER A 109 -9.15 -10.64 9.04
N LYS A 110 -8.51 -10.96 10.16
CA LYS A 110 -7.63 -12.14 10.26
C LYS A 110 -8.40 -13.44 10.00
N GLU A 111 -9.64 -13.52 10.44
CA GLU A 111 -10.54 -14.65 10.24
C GLU A 111 -10.88 -14.81 8.75
N PHE A 112 -11.18 -13.70 8.07
CA PHE A 112 -11.42 -13.74 6.63
C PHE A 112 -10.17 -14.23 5.89
N VAL A 113 -9.00 -13.67 6.17
CA VAL A 113 -7.74 -14.10 5.54
C VAL A 113 -7.45 -15.57 5.81
N ALA A 114 -7.65 -16.05 7.03
CA ALA A 114 -7.46 -17.45 7.39
C ALA A 114 -8.44 -18.40 6.64
N SER A 115 -9.60 -17.90 6.22
CA SER A 115 -10.59 -18.68 5.45
C SER A 115 -10.25 -18.79 3.96
N LEU A 116 -9.31 -18.00 3.45
CA LEU A 116 -8.90 -18.03 2.05
C LEU A 116 -8.08 -19.29 1.72
N PRO A 117 -8.01 -19.71 0.45
CA PRO A 117 -7.08 -20.74 0.01
C PRO A 117 -5.66 -20.45 0.52
N ASN A 118 -5.01 -21.45 1.10
CA ASN A 118 -3.70 -21.34 1.75
C ASN A 118 -3.62 -20.37 2.96
N GLY A 119 -4.76 -19.90 3.49
CA GLY A 119 -4.83 -19.02 4.66
C GLY A 119 -4.15 -17.67 4.49
N LYS A 120 -4.03 -17.17 3.25
CA LYS A 120 -3.35 -15.93 2.95
C LYS A 120 -3.95 -15.19 1.75
N ILE A 121 -3.70 -13.90 1.68
CA ILE A 121 -3.95 -13.10 0.47
C ILE A 121 -2.92 -13.50 -0.60
N PRO A 122 -3.33 -13.72 -1.86
CA PRO A 122 -2.42 -14.02 -2.96
C PRO A 122 -1.29 -13.01 -3.10
N ASP A 123 -0.10 -13.51 -3.35
CA ASP A 123 1.09 -12.69 -3.55
C ASP A 123 2.04 -13.28 -4.61
N ARG A 124 3.15 -12.59 -4.86
CA ARG A 124 4.16 -13.01 -5.86
C ARG A 124 4.79 -14.38 -5.56
N LYS A 125 4.81 -14.84 -4.31
CA LYS A 125 5.35 -16.16 -3.96
C LYS A 125 4.54 -17.29 -4.56
N ASP A 126 3.27 -17.05 -4.90
CA ASP A 126 2.42 -18.03 -5.55
C ASP A 126 2.96 -18.43 -6.93
N PHE A 127 3.75 -17.57 -7.59
CA PHE A 127 4.43 -17.92 -8.85
C PHE A 127 5.58 -18.92 -8.63
N GLU A 128 6.14 -18.97 -7.44
CA GLU A 128 7.23 -19.88 -7.09
C GLU A 128 6.71 -21.19 -6.48
N THR A 129 5.58 -21.12 -5.77
CA THR A 129 5.09 -22.23 -4.93
C THR A 129 3.94 -23.02 -5.53
N LEU A 130 3.20 -22.45 -6.49
CA LEU A 130 2.02 -23.09 -7.10
C LEU A 130 2.22 -23.29 -8.59
N ALA A 131 1.72 -24.43 -9.09
CA ALA A 131 1.59 -24.65 -10.53
C ALA A 131 0.59 -23.63 -11.13
N ALA A 132 0.74 -23.32 -12.43
CA ALA A 132 -0.03 -22.26 -13.08
C ALA A 132 -1.55 -22.44 -12.94
N ASP A 133 -2.05 -23.65 -13.19
CA ASP A 133 -3.48 -23.96 -13.12
C ASP A 133 -4.02 -23.89 -11.69
N GLU A 134 -3.24 -24.36 -10.73
CA GLU A 134 -3.56 -24.30 -9.31
C GLU A 134 -3.61 -22.86 -8.82
N ARG A 135 -2.63 -22.05 -9.19
CA ARG A 135 -2.58 -20.62 -8.86
C ARG A 135 -3.81 -19.90 -9.40
N VAL A 136 -4.17 -20.12 -10.68
CA VAL A 136 -5.35 -19.49 -11.30
C VAL A 136 -6.62 -19.90 -10.56
N ARG A 137 -6.76 -21.17 -10.17
CA ARG A 137 -7.90 -21.66 -9.40
C ARG A 137 -7.97 -20.98 -8.04
N CYS A 138 -6.90 -21.02 -7.26
CA CYS A 138 -6.82 -20.36 -5.96
C CYS A 138 -7.18 -18.86 -6.04
N TRP A 139 -6.62 -18.16 -7.01
CA TRP A 139 -6.89 -16.73 -7.14
C TRP A 139 -8.34 -16.41 -7.52
N ARG A 140 -8.98 -17.28 -8.32
CA ARG A 140 -10.43 -17.15 -8.62
C ARG A 140 -11.29 -17.39 -7.37
N GLU A 141 -10.94 -18.36 -6.55
CA GLU A 141 -11.63 -18.61 -5.28
C GLU A 141 -11.48 -17.41 -4.33
N VAL A 142 -10.29 -16.80 -4.26
CA VAL A 142 -10.07 -15.58 -3.47
C VAL A 142 -10.89 -14.42 -4.00
N LEU A 143 -10.94 -14.21 -5.32
CA LEU A 143 -11.77 -13.18 -5.93
C LEU A 143 -13.25 -13.36 -5.58
N GLN A 144 -13.76 -14.58 -5.68
CA GLN A 144 -15.13 -14.89 -5.30
C GLN A 144 -15.37 -14.64 -3.80
N ALA A 145 -14.44 -15.06 -2.95
CA ALA A 145 -14.56 -14.82 -1.51
C ALA A 145 -14.53 -13.32 -1.17
N SER A 146 -13.83 -12.50 -1.96
CA SER A 146 -13.74 -11.06 -1.72
C SER A 146 -15.06 -10.29 -1.94
N GLU A 147 -16.05 -10.89 -2.62
CA GLU A 147 -17.40 -10.31 -2.73
C GLU A 147 -18.01 -10.05 -1.36
N ARG A 148 -17.73 -10.91 -0.38
CA ARG A 148 -18.19 -10.72 1.01
C ARG A 148 -17.63 -9.45 1.66
N LEU A 149 -16.38 -9.07 1.31
CA LEU A 149 -15.78 -7.82 1.82
C LEU A 149 -16.50 -6.60 1.24
N ALA A 150 -16.91 -6.68 -0.03
CA ALA A 150 -17.68 -5.62 -0.67
C ALA A 150 -19.10 -5.50 -0.04
N GLU A 151 -19.73 -6.62 0.26
CA GLU A 151 -21.02 -6.65 0.95
C GLU A 151 -20.94 -6.07 2.36
N ASP A 152 -19.94 -6.48 3.15
CA ASP A 152 -19.69 -5.95 4.50
C ASP A 152 -19.43 -4.44 4.47
N PHE A 153 -18.65 -3.97 3.48
CA PHE A 153 -18.39 -2.55 3.31
C PHE A 153 -19.65 -1.76 2.90
N SER A 154 -20.46 -2.30 1.98
CA SER A 154 -21.75 -1.68 1.62
C SER A 154 -22.69 -1.57 2.84
N GLN A 155 -22.77 -2.61 3.66
CA GLN A 155 -23.58 -2.58 4.89
C GLN A 155 -23.08 -1.52 5.87
N LEU A 156 -21.77 -1.38 6.01
CA LEU A 156 -21.18 -0.33 6.84
C LEU A 156 -21.57 1.08 6.36
N VAL A 157 -21.49 1.32 5.05
CA VAL A 157 -21.79 2.64 4.46
C VAL A 157 -23.28 2.93 4.47
N ASP A 158 -24.11 1.97 4.07
CA ASP A 158 -25.54 2.17 3.87
C ASP A 158 -26.34 2.14 5.17
N SER A 159 -25.91 1.33 6.13
CA SER A 159 -26.70 1.03 7.34
C SER A 159 -25.95 1.28 8.65
N GLY A 160 -24.67 1.61 8.59
CA GLY A 160 -23.83 1.78 9.78
C GLY A 160 -23.53 0.48 10.53
N ILE A 161 -23.86 -0.69 9.95
CA ILE A 161 -23.56 -1.99 10.54
C ILE A 161 -22.06 -2.19 10.59
N GLY A 162 -21.50 -2.37 11.79
CA GLY A 162 -20.06 -2.55 11.99
C GLY A 162 -19.31 -1.27 12.44
N LEU A 163 -20.00 -0.14 12.60
CA LEU A 163 -19.40 1.07 13.19
C LEU A 163 -18.81 0.82 14.58
N ASP A 164 -19.41 -0.08 15.34
CA ASP A 164 -18.93 -0.53 16.66
C ASP A 164 -17.59 -1.28 16.61
N ARG A 165 -17.16 -1.71 15.45
CA ARG A 165 -15.87 -2.38 15.23
C ARG A 165 -14.73 -1.41 14.93
N ILE A 166 -15.05 -0.14 14.66
CA ILE A 166 -14.03 0.89 14.39
C ILE A 166 -13.26 1.16 15.68
N ARG A 167 -11.94 1.08 15.59
CA ARG A 167 -11.02 1.33 16.71
C ARG A 167 -10.05 2.45 16.36
N PRO A 168 -9.54 3.19 17.36
CA PRO A 168 -8.48 4.16 17.13
C PRO A 168 -7.26 3.52 16.50
N PHE A 169 -6.64 4.19 15.54
CA PHE A 169 -5.47 3.69 14.81
C PHE A 169 -4.26 3.41 15.72
N SER A 170 -4.13 4.12 16.85
CA SER A 170 -3.07 3.95 17.84
C SER A 170 -3.15 2.66 18.64
N GLU A 171 -4.30 1.99 18.65
CA GLU A 171 -4.52 0.73 19.36
C GLU A 171 -4.19 -0.45 18.44
N ARG A 172 -2.89 -0.69 18.23
CA ARG A 172 -2.46 -1.91 17.54
C ARG A 172 -2.63 -3.10 18.47
N ASP A 173 -3.44 -4.04 18.06
CA ASP A 173 -3.38 -5.40 18.57
C ASP A 173 -1.99 -5.97 18.19
N ARG A 174 -1.10 -6.11 19.18
CA ARG A 174 0.20 -6.77 19.05
C ARG A 174 0.03 -8.28 19.00
#